data_3b68fe4c449a08335b84167cebfa7a39
#
_entry.id   3b68fe4c449a08335b84167cebfa7a39
#
_cell.length_a   1.000
_cell.length_b   1.000
_cell.length_c   1.000
_cell.angle_alpha   90.00
_cell.angle_beta   90.00
_cell.angle_gamma   90.00
#
_symmetry.space_group_name_H-M   'P 1'
#
loop_
_entity.id
_entity.type
_entity.pdbx_description
1 polymer ?
#
loop_
_entity_poly.entity_id
_entity_poly.type
_entity_poly.pdbx_seq_one_letter_code
_entity_poly.pdbx_strand_id
1 'polypeptide(L)'
;VAELEPEYLRLRGILSRNMTLFNQARSASKATQQERIEAGGEFLVDGTGGNYNEIARQVEKLRSVGYDVGMIFIGVPMETSVERDQARGEHGGRYLGRRTVEKSWSSVDKNRPKYENLFGENFFYVDASGDREEFAASIDDIASGVLGFLG
;
A
#
# COMPACT_ATOMS: atom_id res chain seq x y z
N VAL A 1 3.82 -16.10 -11.65
CA VAL A 1 4.31 -14.92 -10.92
C VAL A 1 5.76 -15.10 -10.53
N ALA A 2 6.15 -16.28 -9.96
CA ALA A 2 7.54 -16.58 -9.56
C ALA A 2 8.54 -16.62 -10.73
N GLU A 3 8.11 -16.95 -11.95
CA GLU A 3 8.97 -16.98 -13.14
C GLU A 3 9.26 -15.59 -13.75
N LEU A 4 8.45 -14.59 -13.43
CA LEU A 4 8.65 -13.21 -13.87
C LEU A 4 9.57 -12.40 -12.94
N GLU A 5 9.84 -12.88 -11.72
CA GLU A 5 10.66 -12.16 -10.74
C GLU A 5 12.12 -11.93 -11.17
N PRO A 6 12.86 -12.92 -11.72
CA PRO A 6 14.24 -12.69 -12.15
C PRO A 6 14.36 -11.68 -13.30
N GLU A 7 13.42 -11.69 -14.21
CA GLU A 7 13.34 -10.75 -15.33
C GLU A 7 12.87 -9.36 -14.87
N TYR A 8 11.95 -9.32 -13.92
CA TYR A 8 11.53 -8.10 -13.25
C TYR A 8 12.70 -7.44 -12.47
N LEU A 9 13.51 -8.20 -11.77
CA LEU A 9 14.71 -7.72 -11.07
C LEU A 9 15.80 -7.24 -12.03
N ARG A 10 15.99 -7.93 -13.15
CA ARG A 10 16.92 -7.55 -14.22
C ARG A 10 16.43 -6.30 -14.99
N LEU A 11 15.13 -6.17 -15.19
CA LEU A 11 14.47 -5.01 -15.81
C LEU A 11 14.37 -3.81 -14.85
N ARG A 12 14.69 -3.94 -13.61
CA ARG A 12 14.52 -2.93 -12.56
C ARG A 12 15.34 -1.67 -12.78
N GLY A 13 16.58 -1.79 -13.29
CA GLY A 13 17.33 -0.65 -13.81
C GLY A 13 16.71 -0.08 -15.10
N ILE A 14 15.90 -0.87 -15.79
CA ILE A 14 15.22 -0.53 -17.04
C ILE A 14 13.81 0.01 -16.77
N LEU A 15 13.08 -0.49 -15.77
CA LEU A 15 11.74 -0.01 -15.41
C LEU A 15 11.74 1.42 -14.88
N SER A 16 12.77 1.82 -14.14
CA SER A 16 12.95 3.22 -13.77
C SER A 16 13.25 4.12 -14.98
N ARG A 17 13.65 3.53 -16.11
CA ARG A 17 13.91 4.20 -17.39
C ARG A 17 12.83 3.94 -18.43
N ASN A 18 11.95 2.96 -18.23
CA ASN A 18 10.89 2.62 -19.18
C ASN A 18 9.51 3.00 -18.62
N MET A 19 9.22 4.29 -18.68
CA MET A 19 7.92 4.86 -18.29
C MET A 19 6.73 4.20 -19.01
N THR A 20 6.94 3.63 -20.20
CA THR A 20 5.89 2.96 -20.97
C THR A 20 5.41 1.70 -20.27
N LEU A 21 6.32 0.82 -19.83
CA LEU A 21 5.96 -0.41 -19.09
C LEU A 21 5.32 -0.08 -17.74
N PHE A 22 5.83 0.92 -17.02
CA PHE A 22 5.24 1.38 -15.78
C PHE A 22 3.81 1.87 -15.99
N ASN A 23 3.56 2.68 -17.03
CA ASN A 23 2.24 3.20 -17.36
C ASN A 23 1.30 2.08 -17.82
N GLN A 24 1.78 1.08 -18.55
CA GLN A 24 0.99 -0.09 -18.94
C GLN A 24 0.56 -0.92 -17.71
N ALA A 25 1.48 -1.21 -16.79
CA ALA A 25 1.16 -1.93 -15.56
C ALA A 25 0.14 -1.16 -14.71
N ARG A 26 0.30 0.16 -14.60
CA ARG A 26 -0.65 1.02 -13.89
C ARG A 26 -2.03 1.04 -14.55
N SER A 27 -2.09 1.06 -15.87
CA SER A 27 -3.35 1.01 -16.63
C SER A 27 -4.04 -0.33 -16.46
N ALA A 28 -3.31 -1.44 -16.51
CA ALA A 28 -3.85 -2.79 -16.27
C ALA A 28 -4.43 -2.92 -14.85
N SER A 29 -3.71 -2.43 -13.83
CA SER A 29 -4.19 -2.41 -12.44
C SER A 29 -5.49 -1.61 -12.30
N LYS A 30 -5.61 -0.47 -12.97
CA LYS A 30 -6.85 0.34 -12.95
C LYS A 30 -8.00 -0.36 -13.66
N ALA A 31 -7.75 -1.06 -14.77
CA ALA A 31 -8.77 -1.84 -15.46
C ALA A 31 -9.30 -2.97 -14.58
N THR A 32 -8.42 -3.75 -13.94
CA THR A 32 -8.81 -4.80 -12.99
C THR A 32 -9.63 -4.24 -11.82
N GLN A 33 -9.25 -3.08 -11.28
CA GLN A 33 -10.03 -2.42 -10.23
C GLN A 33 -11.43 -2.05 -10.72
N GLN A 34 -11.54 -1.51 -11.94
CA GLN A 34 -12.83 -1.16 -12.52
C GLN A 34 -13.74 -2.37 -12.73
N GLU A 35 -13.18 -3.49 -13.22
CA GLU A 35 -13.90 -4.77 -13.37
C GLU A 35 -14.42 -5.28 -12.02
N ARG A 36 -13.64 -5.16 -10.93
CA ARG A 36 -14.07 -5.54 -9.59
C ARG A 36 -15.22 -4.66 -9.08
N ILE A 37 -15.16 -3.35 -9.31
CA ILE A 37 -16.23 -2.42 -8.98
C ILE A 37 -17.53 -2.79 -9.71
N GLU A 38 -17.45 -3.10 -11.00
CA GLU A 38 -18.61 -3.49 -11.81
C GLU A 38 -19.19 -4.84 -11.40
N ALA A 39 -18.35 -5.76 -10.92
CA ALA A 39 -18.78 -7.05 -10.39
C ALA A 39 -19.46 -6.94 -9.02
N GLY A 40 -19.34 -5.82 -8.29
CA GLY A 40 -19.99 -5.56 -7.01
C GLY A 40 -19.47 -6.39 -5.84
N GLY A 41 -18.27 -6.97 -5.94
CA GLY A 41 -17.66 -7.78 -4.89
C GLY A 41 -16.73 -6.96 -3.98
N GLU A 42 -16.39 -7.53 -2.82
CA GLU A 42 -15.36 -6.99 -1.94
C GLU A 42 -13.97 -7.10 -2.59
N PHE A 43 -13.11 -6.13 -2.36
CA PHE A 43 -11.73 -6.17 -2.83
C PHE A 43 -10.80 -5.34 -1.95
N LEU A 44 -9.52 -5.70 -1.96
CA LEU A 44 -8.44 -4.99 -1.29
C LEU A 44 -7.58 -4.26 -2.34
N VAL A 45 -7.21 -3.02 -2.04
CA VAL A 45 -6.26 -2.25 -2.84
C VAL A 45 -4.98 -2.07 -2.04
N ASP A 46 -3.88 -2.67 -2.51
CA ASP A 46 -2.55 -2.44 -1.95
C ASP A 46 -1.94 -1.17 -2.56
N GLY A 47 -1.36 -0.34 -1.71
CA GLY A 47 -0.74 0.91 -2.12
C GLY A 47 0.16 1.53 -1.07
N THR A 48 1.01 2.46 -1.49
CA THR A 48 1.97 3.10 -0.58
C THR A 48 1.39 4.22 0.28
N GLY A 49 0.21 4.74 -0.03
CA GLY A 49 -0.38 5.87 0.70
C GLY A 49 0.30 7.23 0.47
N GLY A 50 1.26 7.33 -0.46
CA GLY A 50 2.03 8.57 -0.69
C GLY A 50 1.25 9.69 -1.39
N ASN A 51 0.21 9.37 -2.17
CA ASN A 51 -0.59 10.33 -2.91
C ASN A 51 -2.01 10.44 -2.34
N TYR A 52 -2.18 11.29 -1.35
CA TYR A 52 -3.47 11.52 -0.70
C TYR A 52 -4.59 11.89 -1.69
N ASN A 53 -4.33 12.81 -2.61
CA ASN A 53 -5.37 13.29 -3.53
C ASN A 53 -5.87 12.19 -4.48
N GLU A 54 -5.01 11.26 -4.88
CA GLU A 54 -5.42 10.11 -5.69
C GLU A 54 -6.31 9.16 -4.89
N ILE A 55 -5.90 8.83 -3.65
CA ILE A 55 -6.67 7.96 -2.76
C ILE A 55 -8.01 8.60 -2.39
N ALA A 56 -8.04 9.87 -2.03
CA ALA A 56 -9.29 10.56 -1.69
C ALA A 56 -10.30 10.53 -2.84
N ARG A 57 -9.83 10.76 -4.08
CA ARG A 57 -10.71 10.64 -5.27
C ARG A 57 -11.21 9.21 -5.52
N GLN A 58 -10.37 8.20 -5.24
CA GLN A 58 -10.80 6.81 -5.35
C GLN A 58 -11.85 6.46 -4.31
N VAL A 59 -11.65 6.90 -3.07
CA VAL A 59 -12.62 6.71 -1.97
C VAL A 59 -13.95 7.38 -2.31
N GLU A 60 -13.93 8.62 -2.77
CA GLU A 60 -15.13 9.34 -3.19
C GLU A 60 -15.89 8.60 -4.30
N LYS A 61 -15.16 8.14 -5.33
CA LYS A 61 -15.75 7.34 -6.41
C LYS A 61 -16.37 6.04 -5.89
N LEU A 62 -15.69 5.30 -5.01
CA LEU A 62 -16.20 4.05 -4.46
C LEU A 62 -17.46 4.29 -3.62
N ARG A 63 -17.44 5.29 -2.74
CA ARG A 63 -18.61 5.66 -1.94
C ARG A 63 -19.79 6.10 -2.80
N SER A 64 -19.55 6.80 -3.92
CA SER A 64 -20.61 7.24 -4.83
C SER A 64 -21.33 6.09 -5.55
N VAL A 65 -20.72 4.92 -5.62
CA VAL A 65 -21.33 3.70 -6.18
C VAL A 65 -21.72 2.67 -5.12
N GLY A 66 -21.75 3.07 -3.84
CA GLY A 66 -22.33 2.31 -2.74
C GLY A 66 -21.37 1.42 -1.96
N TYR A 67 -20.05 1.58 -2.14
CA TYR A 67 -19.07 0.86 -1.30
C TYR A 67 -18.85 1.54 0.04
N ASP A 68 -18.79 0.75 1.09
CA ASP A 68 -18.13 1.12 2.32
C ASP A 68 -16.61 0.99 2.13
N VAL A 69 -15.86 1.99 2.58
CA VAL A 69 -14.41 2.05 2.34
C VAL A 69 -13.68 2.29 3.66
N GLY A 70 -12.79 1.37 4.01
CA GLY A 70 -11.90 1.46 5.17
C GLY A 70 -10.44 1.48 4.74
N MET A 71 -9.55 1.80 5.67
CA MET A 71 -8.10 1.77 5.48
C MET A 71 -7.41 1.03 6.60
N ILE A 72 -6.55 0.09 6.24
CA ILE A 72 -5.55 -0.46 7.16
C ILE A 72 -4.24 0.27 6.86
N PHE A 73 -3.80 1.08 7.81
CA PHE A 73 -2.56 1.85 7.71
C PHE A 73 -1.45 1.15 8.50
N ILE A 74 -0.43 0.68 7.81
CA ILE A 74 0.70 -0.02 8.42
C ILE A 74 1.82 0.99 8.65
N GLY A 75 2.04 1.33 9.93
CA GLY A 75 3.07 2.26 10.35
C GLY A 75 4.36 1.53 10.73
N VAL A 76 5.50 2.15 10.40
CA VAL A 76 6.82 1.66 10.76
C VAL A 76 7.77 2.87 10.85
N PRO A 77 8.75 2.90 11.77
CA PRO A 77 9.74 3.97 11.83
C PRO A 77 10.52 4.11 10.51
N MET A 78 10.94 5.32 10.20
CA MET A 78 11.66 5.61 8.96
C MET A 78 12.92 4.76 8.82
N GLU A 79 13.74 4.66 9.88
CA GLU A 79 14.97 3.85 9.84
C GLU A 79 14.67 2.38 9.60
N THR A 80 13.65 1.82 10.26
CA THR A 80 13.21 0.44 10.01
C THR A 80 12.81 0.21 8.55
N SER A 81 12.15 1.19 7.92
CA SER A 81 11.83 1.13 6.49
C SER A 81 13.09 1.09 5.61
N VAL A 82 14.10 1.88 5.97
CA VAL A 82 15.39 1.92 5.27
C VAL A 82 16.15 0.60 5.44
N GLU A 83 16.22 0.08 6.66
CA GLU A 83 16.87 -1.19 6.97
C GLU A 83 16.22 -2.36 6.21
N ARG A 84 14.89 -2.41 6.19
CA ARG A 84 14.13 -3.43 5.45
C ARG A 84 14.34 -3.34 3.94
N ASP A 85 14.45 -2.13 3.38
CA ASP A 85 14.77 -1.94 1.95
C ASP A 85 16.18 -2.41 1.63
N GLN A 86 17.16 -2.11 2.49
CA GLN A 86 18.54 -2.56 2.35
C GLN A 86 18.64 -4.09 2.43
N ALA A 87 18.09 -4.69 3.49
CA ALA A 87 18.09 -6.15 3.67
C ALA A 87 17.45 -6.88 2.48
N ARG A 88 16.35 -6.34 1.97
CA ARG A 88 15.70 -6.87 0.76
C ARG A 88 16.62 -6.82 -0.45
N GLY A 89 17.37 -5.73 -0.62
CA GLY A 89 18.36 -5.58 -1.69
C GLY A 89 19.50 -6.59 -1.60
N GLU A 90 20.02 -6.83 -0.40
CA GLU A 90 21.09 -7.80 -0.13
C GLU A 90 20.67 -9.24 -0.44
N HIS A 91 19.36 -9.56 -0.29
CA HIS A 91 18.80 -10.86 -0.63
C HIS A 91 18.27 -10.93 -2.08
N GLY A 92 18.72 -10.04 -2.96
CA GLY A 92 18.34 -10.06 -4.39
C GLY A 92 16.93 -9.52 -4.69
N GLY A 93 16.24 -8.97 -3.69
CA GLY A 93 14.94 -8.35 -3.86
C GLY A 93 15.00 -6.90 -4.35
N ARG A 94 13.85 -6.23 -4.35
CA ARG A 94 13.75 -4.83 -4.76
C ARG A 94 14.46 -3.90 -3.76
N TYR A 95 15.40 -3.13 -4.24
CA TYR A 95 16.11 -2.09 -3.49
C TYR A 95 15.82 -0.71 -4.08
N LEU A 96 15.33 0.22 -3.28
CA LEU A 96 14.99 1.59 -3.71
C LEU A 96 16.09 2.60 -3.36
N GLY A 97 16.83 2.32 -2.29
CA GLY A 97 17.83 3.19 -1.70
C GLY A 97 17.25 4.19 -0.70
N ARG A 98 18.07 4.53 0.30
CA ARG A 98 17.72 5.35 1.47
C ARG A 98 16.94 6.61 1.08
N ARG A 99 17.46 7.43 0.17
CA ARG A 99 16.82 8.70 -0.24
C ARG A 99 15.39 8.52 -0.77
N THR A 100 15.15 7.45 -1.53
CA THR A 100 13.82 7.16 -2.09
C THR A 100 12.86 6.71 -0.99
N VAL A 101 13.35 5.87 -0.08
CA VAL A 101 12.56 5.39 1.07
C VAL A 101 12.18 6.54 1.99
N GLU A 102 13.13 7.39 2.38
CA GLU A 102 12.90 8.55 3.24
C GLU A 102 11.88 9.53 2.64
N LYS A 103 11.99 9.81 1.33
CA LYS A 103 11.04 10.66 0.62
C LYS A 103 9.63 10.05 0.60
N SER A 104 9.53 8.76 0.32
CA SER A 104 8.26 8.04 0.30
C SER A 104 7.65 7.99 1.69
N TRP A 105 8.43 7.60 2.70
CA TRP A 105 8.01 7.54 4.09
C TRP A 105 7.47 8.90 4.58
N SER A 106 8.20 9.98 4.35
CA SER A 106 7.79 11.34 4.74
C SER A 106 6.48 11.78 4.08
N SER A 107 6.24 11.35 2.84
CA SER A 107 4.99 11.65 2.14
C SER A 107 3.81 10.89 2.75
N VAL A 108 4.01 9.64 3.12
CA VAL A 108 2.99 8.79 3.77
C VAL A 108 2.67 9.30 5.17
N ASP A 109 3.71 9.58 5.97
CA ASP A 109 3.56 10.06 7.34
C ASP A 109 2.78 11.39 7.41
N LYS A 110 3.09 12.34 6.53
CA LYS A 110 2.34 13.60 6.38
C LYS A 110 0.88 13.40 6.01
N ASN A 111 0.56 12.32 5.32
CA ASN A 111 -0.81 12.04 4.90
C ASN A 111 -1.63 11.31 5.97
N ARG A 112 -0.97 10.68 6.95
CA ARG A 112 -1.64 9.90 7.98
C ARG A 112 -2.80 10.65 8.66
N PRO A 113 -2.64 11.88 9.20
CA PRO A 113 -3.76 12.59 9.83
C PRO A 113 -4.92 12.87 8.86
N LYS A 114 -4.61 13.03 7.57
CA LYS A 114 -5.65 13.21 6.55
C LYS A 114 -6.42 11.92 6.30
N TYR A 115 -5.76 10.77 6.36
CA TYR A 115 -6.41 9.47 6.26
C TYR A 115 -7.25 9.16 7.49
N GLU A 116 -6.76 9.46 8.68
CA GLU A 116 -7.54 9.36 9.92
C GLU A 116 -8.87 10.15 9.80
N ASN A 117 -8.84 11.37 9.27
CA ASN A 117 -10.04 12.15 9.03
C ASN A 117 -10.92 11.60 7.89
N LEU A 118 -10.33 11.09 6.79
CA LEU A 118 -11.06 10.61 5.62
C LEU A 118 -11.84 9.32 5.90
N PHE A 119 -11.24 8.42 6.67
CA PHE A 119 -11.82 7.11 6.97
C PHE A 119 -12.53 7.05 8.33
N GLY A 120 -12.24 7.96 9.26
CA GLY A 120 -12.89 8.02 10.56
C GLY A 120 -12.78 6.71 11.33
N GLU A 121 -13.92 6.14 11.73
CA GLU A 121 -13.97 4.87 12.47
C GLU A 121 -13.48 3.67 11.65
N ASN A 122 -13.40 3.80 10.33
CA ASN A 122 -12.91 2.77 9.42
C ASN A 122 -11.42 2.95 9.08
N PHE A 123 -10.69 3.71 9.90
CA PHE A 123 -9.22 3.81 9.85
C PHE A 123 -8.61 2.88 10.90
N PHE A 124 -7.88 1.87 10.48
CA PHE A 124 -7.24 0.88 11.32
C PHE A 124 -5.73 1.05 11.24
N TYR A 125 -5.08 1.30 12.37
CA TYR A 125 -3.62 1.45 12.45
C TYR A 125 -2.97 0.17 12.94
N VAL A 126 -1.96 -0.28 12.22
CA VAL A 126 -1.11 -1.43 12.59
C VAL A 126 0.31 -0.95 12.79
N ASP A 127 0.89 -1.22 13.95
CA ASP A 127 2.31 -0.98 14.22
C ASP A 127 3.14 -2.16 13.72
N ALA A 128 4.02 -1.90 12.76
CA ALA A 128 4.95 -2.87 12.21
C ALA A 128 6.41 -2.56 12.59
N SER A 129 6.64 -1.84 13.69
CA SER A 129 7.97 -1.47 14.19
C SER A 129 8.70 -2.64 14.84
N GLY A 130 7.98 -3.54 15.45
CA GLY A 130 8.50 -4.66 16.21
C GLY A 130 8.87 -5.90 15.39
N ASP A 131 9.08 -6.98 16.10
CA ASP A 131 9.31 -8.29 15.51
C ASP A 131 8.00 -8.92 14.97
N ARG A 132 8.09 -10.20 14.56
CA ARG A 132 6.95 -10.89 13.95
C ARG A 132 5.81 -11.14 14.96
N GLU A 133 6.13 -11.36 16.22
CA GLU A 133 5.13 -11.63 17.28
C GLU A 133 4.42 -10.34 17.67
N GLU A 134 5.16 -9.24 17.84
CA GLU A 134 4.62 -7.90 18.10
C GLU A 134 3.76 -7.41 16.94
N PHE A 135 4.17 -7.67 15.71
CA PHE A 135 3.35 -7.35 14.52
C PHE A 135 2.06 -8.16 14.49
N ALA A 136 2.12 -9.46 14.82
CA ALA A 136 0.92 -10.30 14.89
C ALA A 136 -0.05 -9.80 15.96
N ALA A 137 0.44 -9.44 17.15
CA ALA A 137 -0.37 -8.84 18.21
C ALA A 137 -1.04 -7.53 17.75
N SER A 138 -0.31 -6.67 17.05
CA SER A 138 -0.86 -5.42 16.50
C SER A 138 -1.96 -5.65 15.44
N ILE A 139 -1.91 -6.77 14.71
CA ILE A 139 -3.00 -7.19 13.82
C ILE A 139 -4.21 -7.65 14.64
N ASP A 140 -3.99 -8.45 15.69
CA ASP A 140 -5.06 -8.95 16.55
C ASP A 140 -5.82 -7.81 17.22
N ASP A 141 -5.14 -6.72 17.60
CA ASP A 141 -5.74 -5.53 18.20
C ASP A 141 -6.79 -4.85 17.28
N ILE A 142 -6.59 -4.89 15.98
CA ILE A 142 -7.53 -4.30 15.02
C ILE A 142 -8.53 -5.29 14.43
N ALA A 143 -8.32 -6.60 14.66
CA ALA A 143 -9.07 -7.66 13.97
C ALA A 143 -10.58 -7.55 14.20
N SER A 144 -11.04 -7.27 15.43
CA SER A 144 -12.46 -7.14 15.73
C SER A 144 -13.09 -5.93 15.02
N GLY A 145 -12.36 -4.81 14.92
CA GLY A 145 -12.81 -3.61 14.21
C GLY A 145 -12.91 -3.86 12.71
N VAL A 146 -11.92 -4.51 12.11
CA VAL A 146 -11.92 -4.87 10.68
C VAL A 146 -13.05 -5.86 10.39
N LEU A 147 -13.24 -6.88 11.22
CA LEU A 147 -14.34 -7.83 11.05
C LEU A 147 -15.71 -7.16 11.20
N GLY A 148 -15.86 -6.22 12.14
CA GLY A 148 -17.09 -5.43 12.28
C GLY A 148 -17.35 -4.52 11.07
N PHE A 149 -16.31 -4.02 10.42
CA PHE A 149 -16.43 -3.26 9.17
C PHE A 149 -16.84 -4.14 7.98
N LEU A 150 -16.36 -5.37 7.90
CA LEU A 150 -16.70 -6.30 6.82
C LEU A 150 -18.12 -6.92 6.97
N GLY A 151 -18.76 -6.77 8.13
CA GLY A 151 -20.12 -7.31 8.40
C GLY A 151 -20.06 -8.74 8.84
#